data_75370ef3cda0730d95fbb71a342f3df2
#
_entry.id   75370ef3cda0730d95fbb71a342f3df2
#
_cell.length_a   1.000
_cell.length_b   1.000
_cell.length_c   1.000
_cell.angle_alpha   90.00
_cell.angle_beta   90.00
_cell.angle_gamma   90.00
#
_symmetry.space_group_name_H-M   'P 1'
#
loop_
_entity.id
_entity.type
_entity.pdbx_description
1 polymer ?
#
loop_
_entity_poly.entity_id
_entity_poly.type
_entity_poly.pdbx_seq_one_letter_code
_entity_poly.pdbx_strand_id
1 'polypeptide(L)'
;MNSILNWLRPWSTLILIVFVVIIFSIASYYGYKTYGSSLMKKDETKNVANANRRNKNADLYIFHVKWCPHCRSALPIWQSFYDDYNGREVNGVTVKCHTLDCTDDADPKIAEYIAKYNIESYPTVKLVLGDGTVIEFDAKIERDSLTNFLETVLTDK
;
A
#
# COMPACT_ATOMS: atom_id res chain seq x y z
N MET A 1 -60.83 6.64 24.96
CA MET A 1 -59.54 6.10 24.46
C MET A 1 -58.92 6.98 23.37
N ASN A 2 -59.60 8.02 22.88
CA ASN A 2 -59.11 8.89 21.77
C ASN A 2 -58.45 10.20 22.22
N SER A 3 -58.48 10.51 23.54
CA SER A 3 -57.95 11.77 24.03
C SER A 3 -56.40 11.78 24.20
N ILE A 4 -55.82 10.59 24.45
CA ILE A 4 -54.37 10.44 24.62
C ILE A 4 -53.63 10.47 23.28
N LEU A 5 -54.27 9.97 22.24
CA LEU A 5 -53.70 10.00 20.89
C LEU A 5 -53.59 11.39 20.26
N ASN A 6 -54.51 12.29 20.61
CA ASN A 6 -54.49 13.65 20.11
C ASN A 6 -53.47 14.55 20.83
N TRP A 7 -53.06 14.25 22.04
CA TRP A 7 -52.04 14.97 22.79
C TRP A 7 -50.62 14.56 22.33
N LEU A 8 -50.43 13.37 21.80
CA LEU A 8 -49.15 12.84 21.29
C LEU A 8 -48.87 13.24 19.86
N ARG A 9 -49.83 13.75 19.10
CA ARG A 9 -49.69 14.14 17.71
C ARG A 9 -48.60 15.22 17.44
N PRO A 10 -48.47 16.32 18.22
CA PRO A 10 -47.35 17.26 18.00
C PRO A 10 -46.01 16.73 18.45
N TRP A 11 -45.97 15.78 19.38
CA TRP A 11 -44.73 15.19 19.87
C TRP A 11 -44.19 14.05 18.99
N SER A 12 -45.07 13.37 18.27
CA SER A 12 -44.67 12.30 17.34
C SER A 12 -43.83 12.84 16.20
N THR A 13 -44.13 13.99 15.66
CA THR A 13 -43.32 14.66 14.63
C THR A 13 -41.97 15.12 15.17
N LEU A 14 -41.90 15.65 16.39
CA LEU A 14 -40.63 16.01 17.02
C LEU A 14 -39.77 14.80 17.31
N ILE A 15 -40.34 13.72 17.81
CA ILE A 15 -39.63 12.42 18.04
C ILE A 15 -39.10 11.88 16.73
N LEU A 16 -39.87 11.92 15.65
CA LEU A 16 -39.47 11.44 14.33
C LEU A 16 -38.31 12.28 13.77
N ILE A 17 -38.35 13.59 13.92
CA ILE A 17 -37.26 14.49 13.50
C ILE A 17 -35.99 14.17 14.30
N VAL A 18 -36.08 14.02 15.62
CA VAL A 18 -34.93 13.65 16.46
C VAL A 18 -34.33 12.30 16.04
N PHE A 19 -35.16 11.31 15.75
CA PHE A 19 -34.71 10.01 15.25
C PHE A 19 -33.96 10.13 13.93
N VAL A 20 -34.47 10.89 12.98
CA VAL A 20 -33.81 11.13 11.69
C VAL A 20 -32.46 11.82 11.88
N VAL A 21 -32.37 12.85 12.73
CA VAL A 21 -31.12 13.53 13.03
C VAL A 21 -30.09 12.59 13.65
N ILE A 22 -30.49 11.72 14.56
CA ILE A 22 -29.62 10.72 15.19
C ILE A 22 -29.09 9.75 14.13
N ILE A 23 -29.95 9.23 13.24
CA ILE A 23 -29.54 8.32 12.17
C ILE A 23 -28.53 9.00 11.23
N PHE A 24 -28.79 10.23 10.81
CA PHE A 24 -27.86 10.98 9.97
C PHE A 24 -26.53 11.27 10.67
N SER A 25 -26.54 11.57 11.96
CA SER A 25 -25.34 11.79 12.76
C SER A 25 -24.48 10.52 12.86
N ILE A 26 -25.13 9.38 13.09
CA ILE A 26 -24.47 8.08 13.15
C ILE A 26 -23.89 7.71 11.76
N ALA A 27 -24.67 7.85 10.70
CA ALA A 27 -24.23 7.58 9.34
C ALA A 27 -23.05 8.49 8.93
N SER A 28 -23.10 9.78 9.26
CA SER A 28 -21.99 10.72 9.04
C SER A 28 -20.73 10.31 9.81
N TYR A 29 -20.88 9.92 11.07
CA TYR A 29 -19.75 9.50 11.90
C TYR A 29 -19.07 8.23 11.33
N TYR A 30 -19.86 7.22 10.96
CA TYR A 30 -19.31 6.00 10.35
C TYR A 30 -18.75 6.25 8.95
N GLY A 31 -19.41 7.09 8.15
CA GLY A 31 -18.90 7.53 6.85
C GLY A 31 -17.57 8.26 6.97
N TYR A 32 -17.45 9.21 7.91
CA TYR A 32 -16.21 9.90 8.17
C TYR A 32 -15.10 8.97 8.67
N LYS A 33 -15.41 8.06 9.58
CA LYS A 33 -14.44 7.07 10.10
C LYS A 33 -13.95 6.10 9.02
N THR A 34 -14.82 5.68 8.10
CA THR A 34 -14.49 4.67 7.08
C THR A 34 -13.83 5.29 5.84
N TYR A 35 -14.29 6.47 5.41
CA TYR A 35 -13.78 7.13 4.20
C TYR A 35 -12.85 8.31 4.47
N GLY A 36 -13.01 9.02 5.58
CA GLY A 36 -12.24 10.22 5.89
C GLY A 36 -10.76 9.93 6.18
N SER A 37 -10.44 8.80 6.77
CA SER A 37 -9.06 8.40 7.03
C SER A 37 -8.27 8.02 5.76
N SER A 38 -8.97 7.58 4.72
CA SER A 38 -8.35 7.28 3.41
C SER A 38 -8.04 8.53 2.60
N LEU A 39 -8.84 9.59 2.74
CA LEU A 39 -8.63 10.83 1.98
C LEU A 39 -7.59 11.76 2.62
N MET A 40 -7.44 11.73 3.95
CA MET A 40 -6.44 12.56 4.64
C MET A 40 -5.00 12.03 4.55
N LYS A 41 -4.80 10.75 4.22
CA LYS A 41 -3.43 10.22 4.02
C LYS A 41 -2.80 10.58 2.68
N LYS A 42 -3.53 11.23 1.76
CA LYS A 42 -3.06 11.51 0.40
C LYS A 42 -2.41 12.88 0.20
N ASP A 43 -2.43 13.77 1.19
CA ASP A 43 -2.02 15.17 0.98
C ASP A 43 -0.82 15.67 1.79
N GLU A 44 -0.11 14.82 2.55
CA GLU A 44 1.03 15.30 3.35
C GLU A 44 2.35 15.44 2.56
N THR A 45 2.37 15.12 1.26
CA THR A 45 3.58 15.21 0.43
C THR A 45 3.59 16.37 -0.58
N LYS A 46 2.59 17.25 -0.60
CA LYS A 46 2.48 18.31 -1.62
C LYS A 46 3.09 19.66 -1.27
N ASN A 47 3.66 19.85 -0.07
CA ASN A 47 4.26 21.12 0.33
C ASN A 47 5.79 21.03 0.47
N VAL A 48 6.47 20.58 -0.58
CA VAL A 48 7.93 20.75 -0.64
C VAL A 48 8.27 21.65 -1.81
N ALA A 49 8.60 22.90 -1.48
CA ALA A 49 9.17 23.88 -2.39
C ALA A 49 10.58 23.47 -2.85
N ASN A 50 10.71 22.33 -3.49
CA ASN A 50 11.90 21.93 -4.23
C ASN A 50 11.53 20.78 -5.19
N ALA A 51 10.99 21.12 -6.33
CA ALA A 51 10.72 20.18 -7.41
C ALA A 51 11.97 19.42 -7.90
N ASN A 52 13.17 19.82 -7.45
CA ASN A 52 14.44 19.21 -7.79
C ASN A 52 14.93 18.17 -6.76
N ARG A 53 14.21 17.99 -5.64
CA ARG A 53 14.33 16.85 -4.73
C ARG A 53 13.24 15.82 -5.06
N ARG A 54 13.13 15.41 -6.30
CA ARG A 54 12.45 14.15 -6.60
C ARG A 54 13.14 13.09 -5.75
N ASN A 55 12.37 12.37 -4.99
CA ASN A 55 12.84 11.28 -4.14
C ASN A 55 13.73 10.37 -5.00
N LYS A 56 15.05 10.59 -4.89
CA LYS A 56 16.05 9.78 -5.59
C LYS A 56 16.20 8.42 -4.90
N ASN A 57 15.10 7.88 -4.44
CA ASN A 57 15.05 6.58 -3.79
C ASN A 57 14.16 5.65 -4.61
N ALA A 58 14.56 4.41 -4.71
CA ALA A 58 13.78 3.33 -5.27
C ALA A 58 13.82 2.16 -4.28
N ASP A 59 12.65 1.61 -3.95
CA ASP A 59 12.50 0.48 -3.06
C ASP A 59 12.23 -0.78 -3.88
N LEU A 60 13.15 -1.74 -3.84
CA LEU A 60 13.02 -3.02 -4.54
C LEU A 60 12.61 -4.10 -3.55
N TYR A 61 11.45 -4.70 -3.77
CA TYR A 61 10.85 -5.70 -2.90
C TYR A 61 10.90 -7.07 -3.55
N ILE A 62 11.29 -8.11 -2.78
CA ILE A 62 10.96 -9.50 -3.13
C ILE A 62 9.93 -10.03 -2.15
N PHE A 63 8.87 -10.60 -2.69
CA PHE A 63 7.82 -11.30 -1.95
C PHE A 63 8.05 -12.80 -2.10
N HIS A 64 8.18 -13.50 -1.00
CA HIS A 64 8.45 -14.93 -1.00
C HIS A 64 7.70 -15.67 0.11
N VAL A 65 7.61 -17.00 -0.03
CA VAL A 65 7.05 -17.88 1.00
C VAL A 65 7.98 -19.07 1.21
N LYS A 66 8.04 -19.63 2.43
CA LYS A 66 8.96 -20.72 2.80
C LYS A 66 8.62 -22.05 2.15
N TRP A 67 7.35 -22.30 1.88
CA TRP A 67 6.87 -23.55 1.30
C TRP A 67 7.07 -23.65 -0.23
N CYS A 68 7.38 -22.55 -0.92
CA CYS A 68 7.53 -22.51 -2.36
C CYS A 68 8.96 -22.95 -2.80
N PRO A 69 9.10 -24.01 -3.63
CA PRO A 69 10.41 -24.45 -4.13
C PRO A 69 11.12 -23.37 -4.96
N HIS A 70 10.40 -22.61 -5.78
CA HIS A 70 10.96 -21.54 -6.60
C HIS A 70 11.52 -20.41 -5.75
N CYS A 71 10.86 -20.07 -4.63
CA CYS A 71 11.37 -19.09 -3.68
C CYS A 71 12.70 -19.53 -3.07
N ARG A 72 12.81 -20.83 -2.70
CA ARG A 72 14.06 -21.37 -2.15
C ARG A 72 15.23 -21.27 -3.11
N SER A 73 14.99 -21.43 -4.40
CA SER A 73 16.01 -21.27 -5.43
C SER A 73 16.36 -19.81 -5.71
N ALA A 74 15.39 -18.91 -5.62
CA ALA A 74 15.57 -17.46 -5.88
C ALA A 74 16.25 -16.72 -4.73
N LEU A 75 15.98 -17.11 -3.47
CA LEU A 75 16.48 -16.41 -2.29
C LEU A 75 18.00 -16.27 -2.21
N PRO A 76 18.83 -17.28 -2.50
CA PRO A 76 20.29 -17.12 -2.49
C PRO A 76 20.78 -16.10 -3.53
N ILE A 77 20.15 -16.08 -4.71
CA ILE A 77 20.46 -15.13 -5.78
C ILE A 77 20.07 -13.71 -5.33
N TRP A 78 18.87 -13.58 -4.77
CA TRP A 78 18.40 -12.34 -4.19
C TRP A 78 19.31 -11.82 -3.07
N GLN A 79 19.75 -12.69 -2.15
CA GLN A 79 20.63 -12.28 -1.06
C GLN A 79 21.96 -11.74 -1.58
N SER A 80 22.57 -12.39 -2.55
CA SER A 80 23.78 -11.88 -3.20
C SER A 80 23.56 -10.53 -3.87
N PHE A 81 22.42 -10.36 -4.52
CA PHE A 81 22.02 -9.11 -5.13
C PHE A 81 21.76 -8.01 -4.07
N TYR A 82 21.06 -8.36 -2.99
CA TYR A 82 20.79 -7.48 -1.86
C TYR A 82 22.09 -6.91 -1.26
N ASP A 83 23.08 -7.78 -1.01
CA ASP A 83 24.35 -7.38 -0.41
C ASP A 83 25.13 -6.36 -1.27
N ASP A 84 24.96 -6.44 -2.60
CA ASP A 84 25.63 -5.54 -3.53
C ASP A 84 24.90 -4.24 -3.80
N TYR A 85 23.56 -4.25 -3.78
CA TYR A 85 22.74 -3.13 -4.23
C TYR A 85 21.99 -2.39 -3.15
N ASN A 86 21.83 -2.96 -1.95
CA ASN A 86 21.11 -2.31 -0.86
C ASN A 86 21.85 -1.07 -0.36
N GLY A 87 21.22 0.09 -0.51
CA GLY A 87 21.80 1.40 -0.18
C GLY A 87 22.73 1.97 -1.24
N ARG A 88 22.94 1.27 -2.38
CA ARG A 88 23.79 1.73 -3.49
C ARG A 88 23.03 2.74 -4.36
N GLU A 89 23.77 3.68 -4.90
CA GLU A 89 23.28 4.61 -5.91
C GLU A 89 23.47 4.03 -7.31
N VAL A 90 22.36 3.94 -8.07
CA VAL A 90 22.32 3.50 -9.47
C VAL A 90 21.69 4.63 -10.29
N ASN A 91 22.42 5.16 -11.24
CA ASN A 91 21.99 6.27 -12.11
C ASN A 91 21.44 7.49 -11.33
N GLY A 92 22.03 7.79 -10.16
CA GLY A 92 21.61 8.92 -9.32
C GLY A 92 20.40 8.63 -8.43
N VAL A 93 19.96 7.36 -8.33
CA VAL A 93 18.85 6.90 -7.49
C VAL A 93 19.39 5.90 -6.45
N THR A 94 19.10 6.15 -5.17
CA THR A 94 19.48 5.22 -4.11
C THR A 94 18.49 4.04 -4.05
N VAL A 95 19.00 2.83 -4.27
CA VAL A 95 18.19 1.60 -4.24
C VAL A 95 18.17 1.03 -2.82
N LYS A 96 16.99 0.73 -2.31
CA LYS A 96 16.79 0.00 -1.06
C LYS A 96 16.13 -1.34 -1.36
N CYS A 97 16.75 -2.42 -0.92
CA CYS A 97 16.22 -3.76 -1.11
C CYS A 97 15.46 -4.22 0.13
N HIS A 98 14.33 -4.87 -0.06
CA HIS A 98 13.45 -5.37 1.00
C HIS A 98 13.07 -6.83 0.71
N THR A 99 13.18 -7.68 1.73
CA THR A 99 12.76 -9.08 1.65
C THR A 99 11.52 -9.28 2.52
N LEU A 100 10.41 -9.68 1.92
CA LEU A 100 9.13 -9.87 2.59
C LEU A 100 8.75 -11.35 2.60
N ASP A 101 8.75 -11.94 3.79
CA ASP A 101 8.26 -13.30 4.02
C ASP A 101 6.74 -13.28 4.17
N CYS A 102 6.05 -13.73 3.14
CA CYS A 102 4.59 -13.79 3.07
C CYS A 102 4.05 -15.17 3.48
N THR A 103 4.81 -15.96 4.23
CA THR A 103 4.40 -17.31 4.67
C THR A 103 3.21 -17.25 5.60
N ASP A 104 3.11 -16.23 6.44
CA ASP A 104 1.98 -15.95 7.31
C ASP A 104 1.19 -14.77 6.74
N ASP A 105 0.22 -15.07 5.90
CA ASP A 105 -0.69 -14.10 5.29
C ASP A 105 -1.78 -13.60 6.24
N ALA A 106 -1.93 -14.23 7.42
CA ALA A 106 -2.81 -13.76 8.49
C ALA A 106 -2.21 -12.57 9.27
N ASP A 107 -0.89 -12.31 9.17
CA ASP A 107 -0.29 -11.10 9.74
C ASP A 107 -0.86 -9.86 9.03
N PRO A 108 -1.53 -8.94 9.76
CA PRO A 108 -2.14 -7.75 9.15
C PRO A 108 -1.17 -6.89 8.33
N LYS A 109 0.09 -6.84 8.72
CA LYS A 109 1.13 -6.08 7.99
C LYS A 109 1.45 -6.75 6.66
N ILE A 110 1.61 -8.07 6.66
CA ILE A 110 1.90 -8.83 5.44
C ILE A 110 0.70 -8.78 4.50
N ALA A 111 -0.53 -8.97 5.02
CA ALA A 111 -1.76 -8.83 4.25
C ALA A 111 -1.90 -7.43 3.60
N GLU A 112 -1.52 -6.36 4.32
CA GLU A 112 -1.50 -4.99 3.76
C GLU A 112 -0.51 -4.88 2.58
N TYR A 113 0.70 -5.44 2.69
CA TYR A 113 1.68 -5.44 1.61
C TYR A 113 1.22 -6.24 0.39
N ILE A 114 0.67 -7.45 0.62
CA ILE A 114 0.13 -8.30 -0.45
C ILE A 114 -0.98 -7.56 -1.22
N ALA A 115 -1.92 -6.96 -0.50
CA ALA A 115 -3.01 -6.19 -1.11
C ALA A 115 -2.51 -4.92 -1.81
N LYS A 116 -1.61 -4.16 -1.17
CA LYS A 116 -1.08 -2.91 -1.70
C LYS A 116 -0.34 -3.08 -3.02
N TYR A 117 0.43 -4.17 -3.15
CA TYR A 117 1.24 -4.43 -4.33
C TYR A 117 0.63 -5.47 -5.27
N ASN A 118 -0.61 -5.92 -5.01
CA ASN A 118 -1.33 -6.92 -5.79
C ASN A 118 -0.46 -8.15 -6.07
N ILE A 119 -0.05 -8.85 -5.00
CA ILE A 119 0.81 -10.04 -5.12
C ILE A 119 -0.05 -11.28 -5.35
N GLU A 120 0.05 -11.87 -6.53
CA GLU A 120 -0.75 -13.01 -6.96
C GLU A 120 0.05 -14.33 -6.97
N SER A 121 1.38 -14.25 -7.01
CA SER A 121 2.25 -15.41 -7.09
C SER A 121 3.57 -15.20 -6.35
N TYR A 122 4.33 -16.30 -6.12
CA TYR A 122 5.62 -16.27 -5.45
C TYR A 122 6.66 -17.10 -6.20
N PRO A 123 7.92 -16.63 -6.29
CA PRO A 123 8.40 -15.31 -5.86
C PRO A 123 8.00 -14.21 -6.83
N THR A 124 7.68 -13.01 -6.32
CA THR A 124 7.44 -11.80 -7.13
C THR A 124 8.40 -10.71 -6.70
N VAL A 125 8.95 -9.97 -7.67
CA VAL A 125 9.82 -8.81 -7.41
C VAL A 125 9.16 -7.56 -7.96
N LYS A 126 9.10 -6.50 -7.14
CA LYS A 126 8.53 -5.20 -7.54
C LYS A 126 9.46 -4.05 -7.15
N LEU A 127 9.65 -3.13 -8.08
CA LEU A 127 10.37 -1.88 -7.89
C LEU A 127 9.36 -0.74 -7.68
N VAL A 128 9.49 -0.04 -6.59
CA VAL A 128 8.68 1.13 -6.25
C VAL A 128 9.56 2.36 -6.35
N LEU A 129 9.25 3.24 -7.29
CA LEU A 129 9.99 4.48 -7.48
C LEU A 129 9.52 5.56 -6.51
N GLY A 130 10.35 6.56 -6.28
CA GLY A 130 10.05 7.65 -5.36
C GLY A 130 8.81 8.50 -5.70
N ASP A 131 8.29 8.38 -6.92
CA ASP A 131 7.02 8.97 -7.36
C ASP A 131 5.80 8.10 -7.07
N GLY A 132 6.02 6.90 -6.50
CA GLY A 132 4.98 5.91 -6.20
C GLY A 132 4.67 4.96 -7.37
N THR A 133 5.36 5.07 -8.51
CA THR A 133 5.21 4.13 -9.61
C THR A 133 5.72 2.75 -9.20
N VAL A 134 4.90 1.72 -9.41
CA VAL A 134 5.25 0.33 -9.13
C VAL A 134 5.49 -0.40 -10.45
N ILE A 135 6.66 -1.02 -10.59
CA ILE A 135 7.06 -1.76 -11.79
C ILE A 135 7.37 -3.20 -11.36
N GLU A 136 6.72 -4.15 -12.01
CA GLU A 136 6.94 -5.56 -11.76
C GLU A 136 8.12 -6.08 -12.59
N PHE A 137 8.96 -6.92 -11.98
CA PHE A 137 10.01 -7.63 -12.66
C PHE A 137 9.44 -8.94 -13.23
N ASP A 138 9.27 -8.96 -14.54
CA ASP A 138 8.68 -10.09 -15.28
C ASP A 138 9.76 -10.90 -16.02
N ALA A 139 10.75 -11.39 -15.26
CA ALA A 139 11.76 -12.26 -15.81
C ALA A 139 12.21 -13.28 -14.74
N LYS A 140 13.03 -14.27 -15.15
CA LYS A 140 13.63 -15.20 -14.21
C LYS A 140 14.55 -14.45 -13.25
N ILE A 141 14.42 -14.73 -11.94
CA ILE A 141 15.26 -14.13 -10.91
C ILE A 141 16.67 -14.69 -11.05
N GLU A 142 17.49 -13.93 -11.73
CA GLU A 142 18.92 -14.12 -11.93
C GLU A 142 19.63 -12.79 -11.66
N ARG A 143 20.88 -12.84 -11.22
CA ARG A 143 21.62 -11.61 -10.85
C ARG A 143 21.68 -10.62 -12.00
N ASP A 144 22.06 -11.09 -13.20
CA ASP A 144 22.22 -10.24 -14.38
C ASP A 144 20.89 -9.65 -14.82
N SER A 145 19.81 -10.43 -14.75
CA SER A 145 18.46 -9.97 -15.07
C SER A 145 17.97 -8.86 -14.14
N LEU A 146 18.21 -9.00 -12.82
CA LEU A 146 17.88 -8.00 -11.82
C LEU A 146 18.71 -6.72 -12.00
N THR A 147 20.01 -6.86 -12.33
CA THR A 147 20.89 -5.72 -12.59
C THR A 147 20.43 -4.96 -13.82
N ASN A 148 20.21 -5.64 -14.94
CA ASN A 148 19.74 -5.04 -16.18
C ASN A 148 18.38 -4.35 -16.00
N PHE A 149 17.48 -4.95 -15.22
CA PHE A 149 16.19 -4.35 -14.89
C PHE A 149 16.35 -3.02 -14.16
N LEU A 150 17.16 -2.99 -13.10
CA LEU A 150 17.42 -1.76 -12.36
C LEU A 150 18.05 -0.68 -13.25
N GLU A 151 19.11 -1.05 -14.00
CA GLU A 151 19.79 -0.11 -14.87
C GLU A 151 18.86 0.46 -15.93
N THR A 152 18.05 -0.39 -16.58
CA THR A 152 17.10 0.06 -17.61
C THR A 152 16.04 0.99 -17.02
N VAL A 153 15.38 0.58 -15.94
CA VAL A 153 14.28 1.37 -15.37
C VAL A 153 14.77 2.70 -14.77
N LEU A 154 15.97 2.71 -14.18
CA LEU A 154 16.52 3.91 -13.55
C LEU A 154 17.28 4.81 -14.53
N THR A 155 17.57 4.36 -15.76
CA THR A 155 18.18 5.20 -16.82
C THR A 155 17.14 6.03 -17.55
N ASP A 156 15.92 5.53 -17.71
CA ASP A 156 14.85 6.19 -18.47
C ASP A 156 14.17 7.35 -17.70
N LYS A 157 14.76 7.81 -16.59
CA LYS A 157 14.26 8.90 -15.73
C LYS A 157 15.35 9.92 -15.42
#